data_a586d1173a331f37639bf2b5e88dbd1a
#
_entry.id   a586d1173a331f37639bf2b5e88dbd1a
#
_cell.length_a   1.000
_cell.length_b   1.000
_cell.length_c   1.000
_cell.angle_alpha   90.00
_cell.angle_beta   90.00
_cell.angle_gamma   90.00
#
_symmetry.space_group_name_H-M   'P 1'
#
loop_
_entity.id
_entity.type
_entity.pdbx_description
1 polymer ?
#
loop_
_entity_poly.entity_id
_entity_poly.type
_entity_poly.pdbx_seq_one_letter_code
_entity_poly.pdbx_strand_id
1 'polypeptide(L)'
;IPLMAMPDAVDALLTLASAPRDRLRRTAYNVAAFNPSADEIRAVVLDAFPQAQITWKIDSKRQAIVDSWPSDVDDGAARHDWQFQPRYDFERAFSEYLIPTIRKRYA
;
A
#
# COMPACT_ATOMS: atom_id res chain seq x y z
N ILE A 1 -1.32 -4.48 -7.51
CA ILE A 1 -0.35 -5.05 -6.54
C ILE A 1 -0.67 -4.56 -5.14
N PRO A 2 -0.46 -5.39 -4.10
CA PRO A 2 -0.66 -4.98 -2.71
C PRO A 2 0.30 -3.85 -2.31
N LEU A 3 -0.24 -2.81 -1.70
CA LEU A 3 0.47 -1.61 -1.27
C LEU A 3 0.04 -1.21 0.15
N MET A 4 0.82 -0.34 0.76
CA MET A 4 0.54 0.23 2.07
C MET A 4 1.20 1.62 2.17
N ALA A 5 0.55 2.55 2.86
CA ALA A 5 1.19 3.83 3.18
C ALA A 5 2.39 3.61 4.12
N MET A 6 3.48 4.35 3.92
CA MET A 6 4.71 4.18 4.69
C MET A 6 4.49 4.29 6.22
N PRO A 7 3.67 5.21 6.74
CA PRO A 7 3.39 5.23 8.18
C PRO A 7 2.79 3.92 8.70
N ASP A 8 1.86 3.31 7.95
CA ASP A 8 1.26 2.03 8.34
C ASP A 8 2.27 0.87 8.27
N ALA A 9 3.18 0.91 7.30
CA ALA A 9 4.25 -0.10 7.19
C ALA A 9 5.21 -0.03 8.39
N VAL A 10 5.57 1.18 8.82
CA VAL A 10 6.40 1.38 10.02
C VAL A 10 5.65 0.94 11.28
N ASP A 11 4.40 1.34 11.44
CA ASP A 11 3.56 0.94 12.58
C ASP A 11 3.35 -0.58 12.63
N ALA A 12 3.16 -1.23 11.48
CA ALA A 12 3.06 -2.69 11.40
C ALA A 12 4.34 -3.37 11.90
N LEU A 13 5.51 -2.87 11.47
CA LEU A 13 6.81 -3.41 11.91
C LEU A 13 7.00 -3.25 13.42
N LEU A 14 6.71 -2.07 13.98
CA LEU A 14 6.84 -1.78 15.41
C LEU A 14 5.84 -2.60 16.24
N THR A 15 4.60 -2.73 15.76
CA THR A 15 3.56 -3.53 16.43
C THR A 15 3.94 -5.00 16.46
N LEU A 16 4.40 -5.55 15.33
CA LEU A 16 4.89 -6.93 15.27
C LEU A 16 6.09 -7.15 16.21
N ALA A 17 7.06 -6.23 16.22
CA ALA A 17 8.23 -6.33 17.08
C ALA A 17 7.88 -6.29 18.59
N SER A 18 6.80 -5.61 18.95
CA SER A 18 6.30 -5.48 20.32
C SER A 18 5.27 -6.55 20.71
N ALA A 19 4.84 -7.38 19.75
CA ALA A 19 3.82 -8.40 20.01
C ALA A 19 4.34 -9.49 20.95
N PRO A 20 3.50 -9.98 21.89
CA PRO A 20 3.86 -11.10 22.76
C PRO A 20 4.22 -12.33 21.94
N ARG A 21 5.38 -12.93 22.21
CA ARG A 21 5.90 -14.05 21.41
C ARG A 21 4.96 -15.27 21.40
N ASP A 22 4.23 -15.50 22.45
CA ASP A 22 3.25 -16.58 22.57
C ASP A 22 2.04 -16.41 21.66
N ARG A 23 1.78 -15.21 21.17
CA ARG A 23 0.76 -14.94 20.14
C ARG A 23 1.24 -15.18 18.72
N LEU A 24 2.54 -15.13 18.48
CA LEU A 24 3.13 -15.28 17.15
C LEU A 24 3.16 -16.76 16.76
N ARG A 25 2.23 -17.15 15.87
CA ARG A 25 2.07 -18.54 15.39
C ARG A 25 2.85 -18.81 14.11
N ARG A 26 3.41 -17.77 13.49
CA ARG A 26 4.12 -17.84 12.21
C ARG A 26 5.47 -17.17 12.32
N THR A 27 6.37 -17.56 11.43
CA THR A 27 7.70 -16.93 11.27
C THR A 27 7.68 -15.74 10.32
N ALA A 28 6.62 -15.61 9.50
CA ALA A 28 6.41 -14.51 8.58
C ALA A 28 4.91 -14.19 8.49
N TYR A 29 4.60 -12.93 8.31
CA TYR A 29 3.24 -12.41 8.16
C TYR A 29 3.12 -11.57 6.90
N ASN A 30 2.04 -11.79 6.15
CA ASN A 30 1.63 -10.89 5.09
C ASN A 30 0.91 -9.69 5.70
N VAL A 31 1.16 -8.50 5.15
CA VAL A 31 0.46 -7.27 5.48
C VAL A 31 0.22 -6.45 4.20
N ALA A 32 -0.97 -5.91 4.05
CA ALA A 32 -1.32 -4.98 2.98
C ALA A 32 -2.44 -4.05 3.45
N ALA A 33 -2.66 -2.95 2.76
CA ALA A 33 -3.75 -2.03 3.07
C ALA A 33 -4.69 -1.85 1.88
N PHE A 34 -4.16 -1.81 0.67
CA PHE A 34 -4.94 -1.63 -0.56
C PHE A 34 -4.16 -2.17 -1.76
N ASN A 35 -4.86 -2.40 -2.88
CA ASN A 35 -4.30 -3.05 -4.07
C ASN A 35 -4.79 -2.40 -5.38
N PRO A 36 -4.47 -1.11 -5.62
CA PRO A 36 -4.97 -0.37 -6.77
C PRO A 36 -4.31 -0.85 -8.06
N SER A 37 -5.02 -0.63 -9.16
CA SER A 37 -4.46 -0.66 -10.50
C SER A 37 -3.64 0.61 -10.78
N ALA A 38 -2.82 0.58 -11.82
CA ALA A 38 -2.10 1.77 -12.27
C ALA A 38 -3.04 2.88 -12.77
N ASP A 39 -4.19 2.51 -13.35
CA ASP A 39 -5.19 3.46 -13.82
C ASP A 39 -5.92 4.16 -12.67
N GLU A 40 -6.21 3.46 -11.57
CA GLU A 40 -6.78 4.07 -10.36
C GLU A 40 -5.81 5.07 -9.74
N ILE A 41 -4.53 4.73 -9.64
CA ILE A 41 -3.49 5.67 -9.17
C ILE A 41 -3.41 6.89 -10.09
N ARG A 42 -3.39 6.67 -11.41
CA ARG A 42 -3.38 7.75 -12.39
C ARG A 42 -4.56 8.69 -12.23
N ALA A 43 -5.77 8.15 -12.05
CA ALA A 43 -6.98 8.96 -11.87
C ALA A 43 -6.88 9.89 -10.66
N VAL A 44 -6.46 9.37 -9.50
CA VAL A 44 -6.29 10.17 -8.28
C VAL A 44 -5.20 11.22 -8.43
N VAL A 45 -4.09 10.89 -9.12
CA VAL A 45 -3.02 11.86 -9.36
C VAL A 45 -3.47 12.98 -10.29
N LEU A 46 -4.21 12.68 -11.37
CA LEU A 46 -4.73 13.69 -12.30
C LEU A 46 -5.80 14.58 -11.65
N ASP A 47 -6.62 14.04 -10.77
CA ASP A 47 -7.57 14.84 -9.97
C ASP A 47 -6.85 15.84 -9.06
N ALA A 48 -5.83 15.38 -8.35
CA ALA A 48 -5.04 16.23 -7.45
C ALA A 48 -4.10 17.23 -8.15
N PHE A 49 -3.63 16.88 -9.35
CA PHE A 49 -2.68 17.64 -10.16
C PHE A 49 -3.12 17.68 -11.64
N PRO A 50 -4.13 18.51 -11.99
CA PRO A 50 -4.72 18.52 -13.32
C PRO A 50 -3.75 18.84 -14.47
N GLN A 51 -2.62 19.45 -14.16
CA GLN A 51 -1.58 19.76 -15.16
C GLN A 51 -0.58 18.61 -15.38
N ALA A 52 -0.67 17.53 -14.59
CA ALA A 52 0.22 16.38 -14.75
C ALA A 52 -0.06 15.65 -16.09
N GLN A 53 1.01 15.27 -16.76
CA GLN A 53 0.91 14.47 -17.98
C GLN A 53 1.42 13.06 -17.70
N ILE A 54 0.50 12.10 -17.67
CA ILE A 54 0.80 10.69 -17.42
C ILE A 54 0.39 9.87 -18.63
N THR A 55 1.36 9.29 -19.32
CA THR A 55 1.17 8.42 -20.46
C THR A 55 1.69 7.01 -20.18
N TRP A 56 1.16 6.04 -20.90
CA TRP A 56 1.59 4.65 -20.78
C TRP A 56 2.55 4.28 -21.91
N LYS A 57 3.66 3.64 -21.54
CA LYS A 57 4.52 2.90 -22.46
C LYS A 57 4.55 1.45 -21.98
N ILE A 58 3.69 0.64 -22.55
CA ILE A 58 3.53 -0.75 -22.12
C ILE A 58 4.74 -1.57 -22.59
N ASP A 59 5.41 -2.23 -21.64
CA ASP A 59 6.39 -3.28 -21.88
C ASP A 59 5.72 -4.63 -21.59
N SER A 60 5.44 -5.38 -22.65
CA SER A 60 4.69 -6.64 -22.54
C SER A 60 5.37 -7.69 -21.66
N LYS A 61 6.71 -7.72 -21.60
CA LYS A 61 7.45 -8.67 -20.77
C LYS A 61 7.32 -8.32 -19.29
N ARG A 62 7.46 -7.04 -18.95
CA ARG A 62 7.28 -6.56 -17.57
C ARG A 62 5.82 -6.66 -17.13
N GLN A 63 4.88 -6.35 -18.01
CA GLN A 63 3.46 -6.51 -17.74
C GLN A 63 3.13 -7.95 -17.39
N ALA A 64 3.59 -8.93 -18.16
CA ALA A 64 3.37 -10.34 -17.90
C ALA A 64 3.94 -10.80 -16.55
N ILE A 65 5.07 -10.24 -16.10
CA ILE A 65 5.63 -10.53 -14.77
C ILE A 65 4.69 -9.99 -13.69
N VAL A 66 4.24 -8.75 -13.81
CA VAL A 66 3.34 -8.13 -12.81
C VAL A 66 1.98 -8.84 -12.80
N ASP A 67 1.45 -9.22 -13.96
CA ASP A 67 0.19 -9.96 -14.09
C ASP A 67 0.25 -11.36 -13.46
N SER A 68 1.46 -11.93 -13.29
CA SER A 68 1.65 -13.19 -12.58
C SER A 68 1.67 -13.06 -11.06
N TRP A 69 1.75 -11.85 -10.52
CA TRP A 69 1.72 -11.61 -9.08
C TRP A 69 0.30 -11.68 -8.54
N PRO A 70 0.12 -12.07 -7.27
CA PRO A 70 -1.20 -12.02 -6.66
C PRO A 70 -1.73 -10.58 -6.63
N SER A 71 -3.01 -10.43 -6.94
CA SER A 71 -3.68 -9.12 -6.87
C SER A 71 -3.83 -8.64 -5.42
N ASP A 72 -3.89 -9.56 -4.48
CA ASP A 72 -4.04 -9.29 -3.05
C ASP A 72 -3.27 -10.33 -2.24
N VAL A 73 -3.08 -10.07 -0.94
CA VAL A 73 -2.47 -11.01 0.01
C VAL A 73 -3.40 -11.22 1.20
N ASP A 74 -3.42 -12.45 1.70
CA ASP A 74 -4.15 -12.78 2.93
C ASP A 74 -3.34 -12.31 4.15
N ASP A 75 -3.82 -11.26 4.79
CA ASP A 75 -3.27 -10.68 6.02
C ASP A 75 -4.02 -11.15 7.29
N GLY A 76 -4.93 -12.11 7.18
CA GLY A 76 -5.76 -12.60 8.27
C GLY A 76 -4.96 -13.09 9.48
N ALA A 77 -3.81 -13.72 9.26
CA ALA A 77 -2.94 -14.15 10.34
C ALA A 77 -2.36 -12.95 11.12
N ALA A 78 -1.94 -11.89 10.45
CA ALA A 78 -1.45 -10.67 11.09
C ALA A 78 -2.55 -9.98 11.92
N ARG A 79 -3.75 -9.89 11.38
CA ARG A 79 -4.91 -9.33 12.08
C ARG A 79 -5.28 -10.13 13.32
N HIS A 80 -5.24 -11.46 13.23
CA HIS A 80 -5.57 -12.32 14.34
C HIS A 80 -4.49 -12.35 15.41
N ASP A 81 -3.22 -12.55 15.04
CA ASP A 81 -2.16 -12.86 15.98
C ASP A 81 -1.63 -11.61 16.69
N TRP A 82 -1.52 -10.48 16.02
CA TRP A 82 -1.00 -9.24 16.58
C TRP A 82 -1.80 -7.99 16.22
N GLN A 83 -3.07 -8.18 15.80
CA GLN A 83 -4.06 -7.10 15.61
C GLN A 83 -3.62 -6.07 14.56
N PHE A 84 -2.98 -6.52 13.49
CA PHE A 84 -2.66 -5.65 12.38
C PHE A 84 -3.90 -4.92 11.87
N GLN A 85 -3.82 -3.60 11.75
CA GLN A 85 -4.88 -2.77 11.19
C GLN A 85 -4.27 -1.51 10.60
N PRO A 86 -4.21 -1.39 9.25
CA PRO A 86 -3.74 -0.17 8.62
C PRO A 86 -4.73 0.97 8.84
N ARG A 87 -4.22 2.20 8.99
CA ARG A 87 -5.02 3.42 9.16
C ARG A 87 -5.52 3.99 7.84
N TYR A 88 -4.74 3.76 6.78
CA TYR A 88 -4.97 4.31 5.47
C TYR A 88 -5.45 3.23 4.51
N ASP A 89 -6.68 3.35 4.03
CA ASP A 89 -7.11 2.73 2.78
C ASP A 89 -6.55 3.52 1.58
N PHE A 90 -6.91 3.14 0.36
CA PHE A 90 -6.41 3.79 -0.86
C PHE A 90 -6.76 5.27 -0.91
N GLU A 91 -8.01 5.64 -0.65
CA GLU A 91 -8.49 7.02 -0.70
C GLU A 91 -7.78 7.89 0.35
N ARG A 92 -7.74 7.43 1.58
CA ARG A 92 -7.10 8.15 2.69
C ARG A 92 -5.59 8.25 2.54
N ALA A 93 -4.94 7.21 2.00
CA ALA A 93 -3.50 7.25 1.73
C ALA A 93 -3.14 8.38 0.78
N PHE A 94 -3.94 8.61 -0.25
CA PHE A 94 -3.71 9.71 -1.19
C PHE A 94 -4.15 11.07 -0.63
N SER A 95 -5.36 11.18 -0.10
CA SER A 95 -5.94 12.46 0.34
C SER A 95 -5.31 13.02 1.61
N GLU A 96 -4.98 12.16 2.59
CA GLU A 96 -4.50 12.60 3.90
C GLU A 96 -2.97 12.55 4.04
N TYR A 97 -2.28 11.71 3.26
CA TYR A 97 -0.84 11.50 3.42
C TYR A 97 -0.03 11.89 2.18
N LEU A 98 -0.23 11.22 1.03
CA LEU A 98 0.65 11.38 -0.13
C LEU A 98 0.53 12.76 -0.78
N ILE A 99 -0.68 13.18 -1.15
CA ILE A 99 -0.92 14.46 -1.83
C ILE A 99 -0.49 15.66 -0.97
N PRO A 100 -0.87 15.77 0.33
CA PRO A 100 -0.39 16.84 1.19
C PRO A 100 1.13 16.85 1.35
N THR A 101 1.74 15.69 1.50
CA THR A 101 3.19 15.57 1.65
C THR A 101 3.94 16.03 0.39
N ILE A 102 3.46 15.64 -0.79
CA ILE A 102 4.03 16.05 -2.08
C ILE A 102 3.87 17.56 -2.26
N ARG A 103 2.67 18.10 -2.03
CA ARG A 103 2.44 19.55 -2.14
C ARG A 103 3.35 20.35 -1.22
N LYS A 104 3.51 19.91 0.03
CA LYS A 104 4.43 20.58 0.98
C LYS A 104 5.89 20.53 0.54
N ARG A 105 6.33 19.43 -0.09
CA ARG A 105 7.73 19.25 -0.49
C ARG A 105 8.10 20.03 -1.74
N TYR A 106 7.17 20.24 -2.64
CA TYR A 106 7.40 20.84 -3.97
C TYR A 106 6.64 22.17 -4.17
N ALA A 107 6.14 22.74 -3.09
CA ALA A 107 5.51 24.06 -3.10
C ALA A 107 6.50 25.20 -3.30
#